data_9f7cdc6bdc36b8562e2214d0fec8a319
#
_entry.id   9f7cdc6bdc36b8562e2214d0fec8a319
#
_cell.length_a   1.000
_cell.length_b   1.000
_cell.length_c   1.000
_cell.angle_alpha   90.00
_cell.angle_beta   90.00
_cell.angle_gamma   90.00
#
_symmetry.space_group_name_H-M   'P 1'
#
loop_
_entity.id
_entity.type
_entity.pdbx_description
1 polymer ?
#
loop_
_entity_poly.entity_id
_entity_poly.type
_entity_poly.pdbx_seq_one_letter_code
_entity_poly.pdbx_strand_id
1 'polypeptide(L)'
;MRLIVLLLSLLFISSPAFADEGGGHGGGESSAGGIQYIEITPKFVVNLLEPKKYLSINMQLLIEGAGADALIKKHMPAIKHELIMLFSDRSIESLQSMEQREALRQAAVETIHKTIDKAEGIEEEALDPATAPTTGHAKKEKKKDYSKLPSGGFKDAFFTEFLMQ
;
A
#
# COMPACT_ATOMS: atom_id res chain seq x y z
N MET A 1 -45.20 -48.68 -24.24
CA MET A 1 -45.26 -47.88 -22.98
C MET A 1 -43.98 -47.90 -22.15
N ARG A 2 -42.92 -48.61 -22.47
CA ARG A 2 -41.66 -48.66 -21.70
C ARG A 2 -40.59 -47.70 -22.21
N LEU A 3 -40.75 -47.12 -23.40
CA LEU A 3 -39.76 -46.15 -23.95
C LEU A 3 -40.03 -44.71 -23.59
N ILE A 4 -41.23 -44.35 -23.15
CA ILE A 4 -41.59 -42.98 -22.74
C ILE A 4 -41.11 -42.65 -21.33
N VAL A 5 -40.92 -43.66 -20.47
CA VAL A 5 -40.47 -43.47 -19.08
C VAL A 5 -38.96 -43.17 -19.02
N LEU A 6 -38.19 -43.62 -20.01
CA LEU A 6 -36.75 -43.37 -20.07
C LEU A 6 -36.37 -41.96 -20.59
N LEU A 7 -37.30 -41.30 -21.27
CA LEU A 7 -37.08 -39.96 -21.85
C LEU A 7 -37.42 -38.82 -20.86
N LEU A 8 -38.12 -39.13 -19.75
CA LEU A 8 -38.55 -38.18 -18.74
C LEU A 8 -37.57 -38.01 -17.57
N SER A 9 -36.52 -38.85 -17.49
CA SER A 9 -35.54 -38.83 -16.40
C SER A 9 -34.30 -37.96 -16.67
N LEU A 10 -34.21 -37.30 -17.84
CA LEU A 10 -33.02 -36.54 -18.26
C LEU A 10 -33.18 -35.01 -18.07
N LEU A 11 -34.26 -34.54 -17.41
CA LEU A 11 -34.60 -33.13 -17.37
C LEU A 11 -34.46 -32.47 -16.00
N PHE A 12 -33.79 -33.10 -15.02
CA PHE A 12 -33.63 -32.53 -13.66
C PHE A 12 -32.18 -32.48 -13.18
N ILE A 13 -31.26 -31.96 -14.04
CA ILE A 13 -29.96 -31.49 -13.56
C ILE A 13 -29.80 -30.03 -13.98
N SER A 14 -30.69 -29.16 -13.51
CA SER A 14 -30.41 -27.74 -13.39
C SER A 14 -29.96 -27.51 -11.95
N SER A 15 -28.66 -27.57 -11.73
CA SER A 15 -28.06 -27.07 -10.50
C SER A 15 -28.34 -25.57 -10.42
N PRO A 16 -28.98 -25.05 -9.33
CA PRO A 16 -28.98 -23.63 -9.12
C PRO A 16 -27.52 -23.23 -8.86
N ALA A 17 -26.95 -22.44 -9.79
CA ALA A 17 -25.77 -21.67 -9.49
C ALA A 17 -26.17 -20.71 -8.38
N PHE A 18 -25.74 -20.99 -7.17
CA PHE A 18 -25.70 -19.99 -6.12
C PHE A 18 -24.74 -18.91 -6.63
N ALA A 19 -25.31 -17.81 -7.10
CA ALA A 19 -24.58 -16.56 -7.20
C ALA A 19 -24.29 -16.14 -5.76
N ASP A 20 -23.12 -16.49 -5.28
CA ASP A 20 -22.51 -15.89 -4.11
C ASP A 20 -22.24 -14.43 -4.46
N GLU A 21 -23.16 -13.57 -4.05
CA GLU A 21 -23.03 -12.12 -4.11
C GLU A 21 -22.08 -11.66 -2.99
N GLY A 22 -20.91 -12.29 -2.94
CA GLY A 22 -19.76 -11.88 -2.16
C GLY A 22 -18.97 -10.89 -2.99
N GLY A 23 -18.95 -9.61 -2.54
CA GLY A 23 -18.22 -8.52 -3.17
C GLY A 23 -16.80 -8.89 -3.57
N GLY A 24 -16.64 -9.27 -4.83
CA GLY A 24 -15.37 -9.55 -5.45
C GLY A 24 -14.59 -8.27 -5.60
N HIS A 25 -13.69 -8.02 -4.67
CA HIS A 25 -12.55 -7.17 -4.93
C HIS A 25 -11.78 -7.76 -6.10
N GLY A 26 -11.72 -7.01 -7.19
CA GLY A 26 -10.96 -7.38 -8.37
C GLY A 26 -9.52 -7.69 -8.02
N GLY A 27 -9.24 -8.95 -7.76
CA GLY A 27 -7.92 -9.50 -7.81
C GLY A 27 -7.48 -9.46 -9.27
N GLY A 28 -6.67 -8.46 -9.65
CA GLY A 28 -6.00 -8.46 -10.93
C GLY A 28 -5.21 -9.77 -11.05
N GLU A 29 -5.41 -10.46 -12.14
CA GLU A 29 -4.65 -11.65 -12.49
C GLU A 29 -3.17 -11.37 -12.28
N SER A 30 -2.55 -12.11 -11.36
CA SER A 30 -1.13 -12.02 -11.10
C SER A 30 -0.39 -12.63 -12.29
N SER A 31 -0.10 -11.81 -13.30
CA SER A 31 0.91 -12.17 -14.28
C SER A 31 2.25 -12.23 -13.51
N ALA A 32 2.83 -13.42 -13.44
CA ALA A 32 4.11 -13.66 -12.78
C ALA A 32 5.16 -12.67 -13.31
N GLY A 33 5.49 -11.64 -12.51
CA GLY A 33 6.50 -10.65 -12.83
C GLY A 33 6.01 -9.29 -13.35
N GLY A 34 4.70 -9.06 -13.49
CA GLY A 34 4.15 -7.78 -13.93
C GLY A 34 3.91 -6.77 -12.81
N ILE A 35 3.41 -5.59 -13.19
CA ILE A 35 2.96 -4.53 -12.29
C ILE A 35 1.63 -4.93 -11.64
N GLN A 36 1.53 -4.75 -10.32
CA GLN A 36 0.35 -5.08 -9.53
C GLN A 36 0.06 -3.98 -8.52
N TYR A 37 -1.21 -3.87 -8.11
CA TYR A 37 -1.63 -2.98 -7.03
C TYR A 37 -2.11 -3.80 -5.84
N ILE A 38 -1.60 -3.48 -4.65
CA ILE A 38 -2.02 -4.07 -3.38
C ILE A 38 -2.71 -3.00 -2.54
N GLU A 39 -3.95 -3.23 -2.18
CA GLU A 39 -4.66 -2.34 -1.25
C GLU A 39 -4.26 -2.65 0.20
N ILE A 40 -3.98 -1.60 0.98
CA ILE A 40 -3.74 -1.74 2.42
C ILE A 40 -5.07 -1.70 3.15
N THR A 41 -5.52 -2.85 3.63
CA THR A 41 -6.77 -2.99 4.39
C THR A 41 -6.52 -3.36 5.84
N PRO A 42 -7.33 -2.85 6.80
CA PRO A 42 -8.30 -1.78 6.66
C PRO A 42 -7.62 -0.43 6.41
N LYS A 43 -8.42 0.57 5.95
CA LYS A 43 -7.92 1.95 5.77
C LYS A 43 -7.41 2.53 7.08
N PHE A 44 -6.51 3.50 6.97
CA PHE A 44 -5.99 4.22 8.14
C PHE A 44 -7.03 5.22 8.65
N VAL A 45 -7.20 5.25 9.96
CA VAL A 45 -7.96 6.30 10.66
C VAL A 45 -7.10 6.75 11.82
N VAL A 46 -6.59 7.97 11.77
CA VAL A 46 -5.66 8.53 12.75
C VAL A 46 -6.16 9.87 13.26
N ASN A 47 -5.83 10.20 14.51
CA ASN A 47 -6.15 11.49 15.08
C ASN A 47 -5.22 12.57 14.52
N LEU A 48 -5.78 13.77 14.31
CA LEU A 48 -5.03 14.97 14.03
C LEU A 48 -4.68 15.71 15.33
N LEU A 49 -3.81 16.72 15.23
CA LEU A 49 -3.46 17.57 16.38
C LEU A 49 -4.67 18.34 16.91
N GLU A 50 -5.59 18.70 16.03
CA GLU A 50 -6.79 19.42 16.42
C GLU A 50 -7.77 18.48 17.15
N PRO A 51 -8.35 18.93 18.28
CA PRO A 51 -9.25 18.11 19.07
C PRO A 51 -10.47 17.63 18.27
N LYS A 52 -10.79 16.35 18.38
CA LYS A 52 -11.94 15.70 17.71
C LYS A 52 -11.84 15.71 16.17
N LYS A 53 -10.64 15.88 15.64
CA LYS A 53 -10.37 15.80 14.21
C LYS A 53 -9.57 14.54 13.89
N TYR A 54 -9.91 13.91 12.78
CA TYR A 54 -9.21 12.71 12.32
C TYR A 54 -9.05 12.70 10.80
N LEU A 55 -8.03 11.98 10.37
CA LEU A 55 -7.67 11.74 8.99
C LEU A 55 -7.99 10.29 8.64
N SER A 56 -8.75 10.09 7.57
CA SER A 56 -9.03 8.78 6.98
C SER A 56 -8.33 8.67 5.64
N ILE A 57 -7.46 7.66 5.50
CA ILE A 57 -6.68 7.40 4.28
C ILE A 57 -6.90 5.96 3.85
N ASN A 58 -7.25 5.77 2.58
CA ASN A 58 -7.09 4.49 1.91
C ASN A 58 -5.88 4.56 0.97
N MET A 59 -5.09 3.50 0.92
CA MET A 59 -3.82 3.47 0.18
C MET A 59 -3.68 2.20 -0.63
N GLN A 60 -3.14 2.35 -1.85
CA GLN A 60 -2.70 1.25 -2.69
C GLN A 60 -1.20 1.34 -2.95
N LEU A 61 -0.54 0.19 -2.92
CA LEU A 61 0.89 0.04 -3.21
C LEU A 61 1.06 -0.49 -4.62
N LEU A 62 1.94 0.13 -5.38
CA LEU A 62 2.39 -0.35 -6.68
C LEU A 62 3.61 -1.24 -6.48
N ILE A 63 3.52 -2.47 -6.95
CA ILE A 63 4.61 -3.45 -6.87
C ILE A 63 4.90 -4.03 -8.26
N GLU A 64 6.11 -4.52 -8.45
CA GLU A 64 6.57 -5.17 -9.67
C GLU A 64 7.49 -6.34 -9.34
N GLY A 65 7.29 -7.44 -10.03
CA GLY A 65 8.16 -8.61 -9.93
C GLY A 65 7.57 -9.78 -9.17
N ALA A 66 8.09 -10.97 -9.48
CA ALA A 66 7.71 -12.20 -8.82
C ALA A 66 8.16 -12.18 -7.34
N GLY A 67 7.22 -12.45 -6.43
CA GLY A 67 7.50 -12.48 -4.98
C GLY A 67 7.34 -11.13 -4.26
N ALA A 68 7.19 -10.01 -4.98
CA ALA A 68 6.96 -8.70 -4.36
C ALA A 68 5.70 -8.68 -3.48
N ASP A 69 4.61 -9.32 -3.93
CA ASP A 69 3.38 -9.46 -3.17
C ASP A 69 3.61 -10.20 -1.83
N ALA A 70 4.30 -11.33 -1.89
CA ALA A 70 4.62 -12.12 -0.70
C ALA A 70 5.48 -11.34 0.30
N LEU A 71 6.47 -10.59 -0.19
CA LEU A 71 7.35 -9.77 0.64
C LEU A 71 6.58 -8.63 1.32
N ILE A 72 5.77 -7.89 0.56
CA ILE A 72 4.93 -6.82 1.11
C ILE A 72 3.97 -7.38 2.17
N LYS A 73 3.30 -8.50 1.89
CA LYS A 73 2.40 -9.16 2.86
C LYS A 73 3.13 -9.62 4.12
N LYS A 74 4.35 -10.15 3.99
CA LYS A 74 5.21 -10.56 5.12
C LYS A 74 5.49 -9.37 6.07
N HIS A 75 5.79 -8.19 5.51
CA HIS A 75 6.15 -7.00 6.28
C HIS A 75 4.98 -6.03 6.51
N MET A 76 3.77 -6.38 6.06
CA MET A 76 2.58 -5.52 6.19
C MET A 76 2.32 -5.00 7.62
N PRO A 77 2.50 -5.78 8.71
CA PRO A 77 2.32 -5.24 10.06
C PRO A 77 3.29 -4.11 10.40
N ALA A 78 4.57 -4.25 10.02
CA ALA A 78 5.59 -3.22 10.23
C ALA A 78 5.30 -1.97 9.37
N ILE A 79 4.98 -2.16 8.10
CA ILE A 79 4.61 -1.09 7.17
C ILE A 79 3.42 -0.30 7.74
N LYS A 80 2.36 -0.98 8.18
CA LYS A 80 1.20 -0.31 8.79
C LYS A 80 1.54 0.47 10.03
N HIS A 81 2.39 -0.07 10.90
CA HIS A 81 2.82 0.61 12.12
C HIS A 81 3.51 1.93 11.79
N GLU A 82 4.50 1.91 10.91
CA GLU A 82 5.25 3.10 10.52
C GLU A 82 4.38 4.13 9.80
N LEU A 83 3.44 3.69 8.96
CA LEU A 83 2.49 4.59 8.30
C LEU A 83 1.50 5.22 9.29
N ILE A 84 1.03 4.50 10.31
CA ILE A 84 0.21 5.06 11.38
C ILE A 84 0.99 6.16 12.10
N MET A 85 2.26 5.91 12.45
CA MET A 85 3.11 6.91 13.10
C MET A 85 3.34 8.13 12.18
N LEU A 86 3.55 7.92 10.90
CA LEU A 86 3.74 9.00 9.92
C LEU A 86 2.50 9.88 9.76
N PHE A 87 1.30 9.29 9.77
CA PHE A 87 0.03 10.00 9.55
C PHE A 87 -0.54 10.64 10.80
N SER A 88 -0.19 10.12 11.99
CA SER A 88 -0.64 10.64 13.28
C SER A 88 -0.02 12.02 13.58
N ASP A 89 -0.68 12.78 14.44
CA ASP A 89 -0.19 14.07 14.95
C ASP A 89 0.14 15.10 13.85
N ARG A 90 -0.60 15.06 12.72
CA ARG A 90 -0.56 16.06 11.68
C ARG A 90 -1.59 17.15 11.96
N SER A 91 -1.23 18.42 11.68
CA SER A 91 -2.23 19.50 11.70
C SER A 91 -3.05 19.49 10.41
N ILE A 92 -4.31 19.92 10.50
CA ILE A 92 -5.16 20.11 9.30
C ILE A 92 -4.45 21.01 8.30
N GLU A 93 -3.83 22.08 8.77
CA GLU A 93 -3.13 23.07 7.94
C GLU A 93 -2.01 22.42 7.10
N SER A 94 -1.29 21.43 7.66
CA SER A 94 -0.23 20.69 6.96
C SER A 94 -0.74 19.70 5.90
N LEU A 95 -2.06 19.58 5.70
CA LEU A 95 -2.71 18.61 4.83
C LEU A 95 -3.68 19.26 3.81
N GLN A 96 -3.82 20.59 3.82
CA GLN A 96 -4.82 21.28 3.01
C GLN A 96 -4.46 21.35 1.54
N SER A 97 -3.21 21.65 1.21
CA SER A 97 -2.79 21.82 -0.17
C SER A 97 -2.46 20.49 -0.86
N MET A 98 -2.58 20.47 -2.17
CA MET A 98 -2.17 19.31 -2.99
C MET A 98 -0.67 19.01 -2.85
N GLU A 99 0.14 20.05 -2.73
CA GLU A 99 1.60 19.92 -2.54
C GLU A 99 1.93 19.24 -1.21
N GLN A 100 1.24 19.62 -0.14
CA GLN A 100 1.41 19.02 1.19
C GLN A 100 0.98 17.54 1.20
N ARG A 101 -0.12 17.19 0.52
CA ARG A 101 -0.57 15.80 0.38
C ARG A 101 0.41 14.98 -0.45
N GLU A 102 0.97 15.55 -1.50
CA GLU A 102 1.99 14.88 -2.30
C GLU A 102 3.29 14.69 -1.51
N ALA A 103 3.70 15.67 -0.70
CA ALA A 103 4.83 15.52 0.21
C ALA A 103 4.59 14.40 1.23
N LEU A 104 3.37 14.29 1.78
CA LEU A 104 3.00 13.20 2.68
C LEU A 104 3.02 11.84 1.96
N ARG A 105 2.55 11.77 0.72
CA ARG A 105 2.63 10.56 -0.10
C ARG A 105 4.08 10.13 -0.32
N GLN A 106 4.95 11.05 -0.69
CA GLN A 106 6.38 10.78 -0.86
C GLN A 106 7.05 10.31 0.43
N ALA A 107 6.70 10.93 1.57
CA ALA A 107 7.16 10.46 2.86
C ALA A 107 6.68 9.04 3.20
N ALA A 108 5.44 8.69 2.81
CA ALA A 108 4.93 7.33 2.97
C ALA A 108 5.70 6.31 2.11
N VAL A 109 6.00 6.65 0.86
CA VAL A 109 6.84 5.83 -0.02
C VAL A 109 8.22 5.59 0.59
N GLU A 110 8.87 6.64 1.07
CA GLU A 110 10.18 6.55 1.74
C GLU A 110 10.12 5.68 3.00
N THR A 111 9.07 5.85 3.80
CA THR A 111 8.86 5.06 5.02
C THR A 111 8.70 3.57 4.70
N ILE A 112 7.95 3.22 3.67
CA ILE A 112 7.76 1.83 3.24
C ILE A 112 9.09 1.24 2.78
N HIS A 113 9.87 1.94 1.94
CA HIS A 113 11.20 1.49 1.52
C HIS A 113 12.10 1.20 2.72
N LYS A 114 12.26 2.15 3.63
CA LYS A 114 13.07 1.99 4.83
C LYS A 114 12.61 0.83 5.71
N THR A 115 11.30 0.64 5.84
CA THR A 115 10.74 -0.44 6.65
C THR A 115 11.07 -1.80 6.06
N ILE A 116 10.96 -1.97 4.75
CA ILE A 116 11.29 -3.20 4.05
C ILE A 116 12.79 -3.47 4.13
N ASP A 117 13.61 -2.47 3.80
CA ASP A 117 15.07 -2.60 3.79
C ASP A 117 15.59 -2.98 5.18
N LYS A 118 15.11 -2.32 6.23
CA LYS A 118 15.41 -2.65 7.62
C LYS A 118 14.98 -4.06 8.00
N ALA A 119 13.81 -4.49 7.57
CA ALA A 119 13.26 -5.80 7.90
C ALA A 119 13.97 -6.95 7.17
N GLU A 120 14.53 -6.70 5.99
CA GLU A 120 15.33 -7.65 5.21
C GLU A 120 16.84 -7.58 5.53
N GLY A 121 17.23 -6.72 6.50
CA GLY A 121 18.64 -6.60 6.92
C GLY A 121 19.51 -5.89 5.88
N ILE A 122 18.92 -5.12 4.98
CA ILE A 122 19.64 -4.26 4.06
C ILE A 122 19.98 -3.00 4.85
N GLU A 123 21.12 -2.99 5.53
CA GLU A 123 21.58 -1.80 6.24
C GLU A 123 21.85 -0.69 5.23
N GLU A 124 21.20 0.46 5.39
CA GLU A 124 21.74 1.70 4.84
C GLU A 124 23.13 1.85 5.49
N GLU A 125 24.18 1.80 4.68
CA GLU A 125 25.52 2.16 5.11
C GLU A 125 25.42 3.56 5.73
N ALA A 126 25.40 3.60 7.07
CA ALA A 126 25.33 4.82 7.82
C ALA A 126 26.55 5.63 7.44
N LEU A 127 26.34 6.71 6.69
CA LEU A 127 27.35 7.74 6.52
C LEU A 127 27.73 8.22 7.92
N ASP A 128 28.92 7.80 8.32
CA ASP A 128 29.59 8.11 9.57
C ASP A 128 29.38 9.59 9.96
N PRO A 129 28.84 9.94 11.14
CA PRO A 129 28.59 11.32 11.55
C PRO A 129 29.87 12.11 11.87
N ALA A 130 31.06 11.59 11.55
CA ALA A 130 32.34 12.16 11.93
C ALA A 130 32.93 13.19 10.94
N THR A 131 32.19 13.65 9.91
CA THR A 131 32.72 14.70 9.03
C THR A 131 31.68 15.79 8.82
N ALA A 132 31.42 16.58 9.85
CA ALA A 132 30.69 17.84 9.71
C ALA A 132 31.67 18.97 9.36
N PRO A 133 31.59 19.62 8.17
CA PRO A 133 32.01 20.98 8.02
C PRO A 133 30.82 21.91 8.19
N THR A 134 30.87 22.66 9.26
CA THR A 134 30.05 23.84 9.53
C THR A 134 30.18 24.82 8.37
N THR A 135 29.15 25.01 7.56
CA THR A 135 28.83 26.31 6.92
C THR A 135 27.49 26.20 6.20
N GLY A 136 26.58 27.12 6.53
CA GLY A 136 25.23 27.17 5.99
C GLY A 136 25.19 27.45 4.49
N HIS A 137 24.43 26.61 3.82
CA HIS A 137 23.75 26.95 2.54
C HIS A 137 22.56 25.99 2.43
N ALA A 138 21.42 26.51 2.08
CA ALA A 138 20.18 25.77 1.85
C ALA A 138 20.45 24.59 0.91
N LYS A 139 20.45 23.38 1.47
CA LYS A 139 20.68 22.15 0.73
C LYS A 139 19.36 21.84 0.00
N LYS A 140 19.33 22.06 -1.32
CA LYS A 140 18.36 21.44 -2.21
C LYS A 140 18.38 19.95 -1.89
N GLU A 141 17.31 19.41 -1.29
CA GLU A 141 17.14 17.98 -1.12
C GLU A 141 17.21 17.35 -2.53
N LYS A 142 18.27 16.62 -2.78
CA LYS A 142 18.33 15.72 -3.92
C LYS A 142 17.25 14.68 -3.68
N LYS A 143 16.18 14.69 -4.48
CA LYS A 143 15.23 13.58 -4.60
C LYS A 143 16.06 12.31 -4.74
N LYS A 144 16.09 11.48 -3.70
CA LYS A 144 16.70 10.14 -3.79
C LYS A 144 15.85 9.35 -4.77
N ASP A 145 16.48 8.84 -5.81
CA ASP A 145 15.85 7.96 -6.79
C ASP A 145 15.72 6.57 -6.17
N TYR A 146 14.60 6.31 -5.54
CA TYR A 146 14.29 5.03 -4.91
C TYR A 146 14.05 3.89 -5.90
N SER A 147 14.01 4.16 -7.22
CA SER A 147 13.80 3.15 -8.25
C SER A 147 14.95 2.10 -8.34
N LYS A 148 16.09 2.37 -7.70
CA LYS A 148 17.29 1.52 -7.71
C LYS A 148 17.52 0.75 -6.42
N LEU A 149 16.67 0.91 -5.40
CA LEU A 149 16.80 0.19 -4.14
C LEU A 149 16.16 -1.20 -4.24
N PRO A 150 16.78 -2.23 -3.61
CA PRO A 150 16.26 -3.59 -3.63
C PRO A 150 15.07 -3.78 -2.69
N SER A 151 14.12 -2.86 -2.67
CA SER A 151 12.92 -2.90 -1.80
C SER A 151 11.91 -3.97 -2.24
N GLY A 152 12.40 -5.12 -2.65
CA GLY A 152 11.57 -6.29 -2.92
C GLY A 152 10.50 -6.10 -3.99
N GLY A 153 10.69 -5.16 -4.92
CA GLY A 153 9.74 -4.88 -5.99
C GLY A 153 8.68 -3.84 -5.64
N PHE A 154 8.71 -3.19 -4.47
CA PHE A 154 7.88 -2.01 -4.18
C PHE A 154 8.34 -0.82 -5.02
N LYS A 155 7.39 -0.13 -5.68
CA LYS A 155 7.67 0.98 -6.60
C LYS A 155 7.10 2.31 -6.14
N ASP A 156 5.83 2.33 -5.73
CA ASP A 156 5.14 3.56 -5.38
C ASP A 156 3.92 3.28 -4.48
N ALA A 157 3.33 4.34 -3.93
CA ALA A 157 2.11 4.27 -3.15
C ALA A 157 1.17 5.41 -3.52
N PHE A 158 -0.13 5.16 -3.51
CA PHE A 158 -1.16 6.11 -3.90
C PHE A 158 -2.24 6.20 -2.84
N PHE A 159 -2.67 7.41 -2.51
CA PHE A 159 -3.86 7.62 -1.72
C PHE A 159 -5.10 7.51 -2.63
N THR A 160 -5.92 6.50 -2.39
CA THR A 160 -7.19 6.28 -3.13
C THR A 160 -8.37 6.96 -2.44
N GLU A 161 -8.25 7.24 -1.14
CA GLU A 161 -9.18 8.05 -0.36
C GLU A 161 -8.37 8.92 0.60
N PHE A 162 -8.73 10.18 0.75
CA PHE A 162 -8.10 11.12 1.68
C PHE A 162 -9.15 12.08 2.23
N LEU A 163 -9.63 11.82 3.44
CA LEU A 163 -10.70 12.58 4.09
C LEU A 163 -10.26 13.10 5.44
N MET A 164 -10.48 14.38 5.69
CA MET A 164 -10.35 15.02 7.00
C MET A 164 -11.74 15.30 7.58
N GLN A 165 -11.97 14.90 8.82
CA GLN A 165 -13.26 15.03 9.49
C GLN A 165 -13.09 15.63 10.89
#